data_c13e56a369f7c22c358c8d03e151f6dd
#
_entry.id   c13e56a369f7c22c358c8d03e151f6dd
#
_cell.length_a   1.000
_cell.length_b   1.000
_cell.length_c   1.000
_cell.angle_alpha   90.00
_cell.angle_beta   90.00
_cell.angle_gamma   90.00
#
_symmetry.space_group_name_H-M   'P 1'
#
loop_
_entity.id
_entity.type
_entity.pdbx_description
1 polymer ?
#
loop_
_entity_poly.entity_id
_entity_poly.type
_entity_poly.pdbx_seq_one_letter_code
_entity_poly.pdbx_strand_id
1 'polypeptide(L)'
;RGIICEKCGVEVTKSNVRRERMGHINLATPVAHIWFLKSLPSRISLAIDMKLKEVERVLYFENFIVIEPGLTGLKKNQLLNEEELAKYQDEMGEESFTAGIGAEAILEILKSLDLQSEKESLIKMINETKSKVSEERSIKRLKLIESFMETGQKPEWMILTVIPVIPPELRPLVPLDGGRFATSDLNDLYRRVINRNNRLKRLIDLKAPDIIV
;
A
#
# COMPACT_ATOMS: atom_id res chain seq x y z
N ARG A 1 -27.54 -26.86 -9.78
CA ARG A 1 -26.86 -25.62 -9.35
C ARG A 1 -27.26 -25.32 -7.92
N GLY A 2 -26.29 -24.99 -7.06
CA GLY A 2 -26.56 -24.61 -5.67
C GLY A 2 -26.61 -25.75 -4.67
N ILE A 3 -26.25 -26.98 -5.06
CA ILE A 3 -26.12 -28.10 -4.11
C ILE A 3 -24.76 -28.00 -3.44
N ILE A 4 -24.77 -27.86 -2.14
CA ILE A 4 -23.55 -27.79 -1.30
C ILE A 4 -23.37 -29.14 -0.61
N CYS A 5 -22.18 -29.71 -0.66
CA CYS A 5 -21.86 -30.93 0.06
C CYS A 5 -21.87 -30.66 1.57
N GLU A 6 -22.71 -31.36 2.33
CA GLU A 6 -22.85 -31.18 3.78
C GLU A 6 -21.56 -31.55 4.55
N LYS A 7 -20.73 -32.44 4.00
CA LYS A 7 -19.48 -32.87 4.63
C LYS A 7 -18.29 -31.93 4.41
N CYS A 8 -18.13 -31.35 3.22
CA CYS A 8 -16.95 -30.57 2.85
C CYS A 8 -17.24 -29.14 2.41
N GLY A 9 -18.52 -28.74 2.31
CA GLY A 9 -18.93 -27.38 1.92
C GLY A 9 -18.70 -27.05 0.44
N VAL A 10 -18.31 -28.00 -0.40
CA VAL A 10 -18.06 -27.76 -1.83
C VAL A 10 -19.40 -27.65 -2.57
N GLU A 11 -19.53 -26.60 -3.37
CA GLU A 11 -20.68 -26.38 -4.25
C GLU A 11 -20.52 -27.17 -5.55
N VAL A 12 -21.59 -27.91 -5.95
CA VAL A 12 -21.65 -28.58 -7.24
C VAL A 12 -21.91 -27.55 -8.34
N THR A 13 -20.91 -27.31 -9.17
CA THR A 13 -20.95 -26.30 -10.23
C THR A 13 -20.22 -26.77 -11.48
N LYS A 14 -20.23 -25.95 -12.54
CA LYS A 14 -19.49 -26.26 -13.77
C LYS A 14 -17.99 -26.17 -13.55
N SER A 15 -17.20 -26.96 -14.29
CA SER A 15 -15.73 -26.99 -14.19
C SER A 15 -15.07 -25.67 -14.60
N ASN A 16 -15.71 -24.87 -15.45
CA ASN A 16 -15.18 -23.58 -15.91
C ASN A 16 -14.95 -22.55 -14.78
N VAL A 17 -15.61 -22.71 -13.63
CA VAL A 17 -15.36 -21.83 -12.46
C VAL A 17 -13.90 -21.88 -11.98
N ARG A 18 -13.19 -22.99 -12.25
CA ARG A 18 -11.78 -23.10 -11.94
C ARG A 18 -10.86 -22.18 -12.77
N ARG A 19 -11.37 -21.66 -13.89
CA ARG A 19 -10.71 -20.64 -14.74
C ARG A 19 -11.18 -19.23 -14.46
N GLU A 20 -12.38 -19.07 -13.92
CA GLU A 20 -13.05 -17.78 -13.81
C GLU A 20 -13.00 -17.19 -12.40
N ARG A 21 -13.13 -18.04 -11.37
CA ARG A 21 -13.16 -17.57 -9.98
C ARG A 21 -11.77 -17.26 -9.46
N MET A 22 -11.58 -16.02 -9.04
CA MET A 22 -10.38 -15.58 -8.35
C MET A 22 -10.53 -15.77 -6.84
N GLY A 23 -9.41 -16.08 -6.18
CA GLY A 23 -9.28 -16.00 -4.75
C GLY A 23 -8.63 -14.68 -4.31
N HIS A 24 -8.39 -14.53 -3.01
CA HIS A 24 -7.66 -13.38 -2.46
C HIS A 24 -6.90 -13.78 -1.19
N ILE A 25 -5.88 -12.99 -0.86
CA ILE A 25 -5.13 -13.09 0.38
C ILE A 25 -5.31 -11.77 1.12
N ASN A 26 -5.94 -11.81 2.30
CA ASN A 26 -6.01 -10.66 3.19
C ASN A 26 -4.64 -10.46 3.85
N LEU A 27 -4.02 -9.31 3.65
CA LEU A 27 -2.73 -8.98 4.23
C LEU A 27 -2.86 -8.61 5.70
N ALA A 28 -1.91 -9.02 6.52
CA ALA A 28 -1.85 -8.66 7.93
C ALA A 28 -1.54 -7.16 8.12
N THR A 29 -0.75 -6.59 7.22
CA THR A 29 -0.47 -5.15 7.15
C THR A 29 -0.55 -4.66 5.70
N PRO A 30 -0.87 -3.37 5.47
CA PRO A 30 -0.81 -2.79 4.13
C PRO A 30 0.58 -2.90 3.49
N VAL A 31 0.64 -3.05 2.18
CA VAL A 31 1.88 -3.13 1.40
C VAL A 31 1.80 -2.22 0.19
N ALA A 32 2.83 -1.42 -0.06
CA ALA A 32 2.90 -0.57 -1.25
C ALA A 32 3.06 -1.41 -2.52
N HIS A 33 2.26 -1.13 -3.54
CA HIS A 33 2.39 -1.80 -4.83
C HIS A 33 3.66 -1.32 -5.53
N ILE A 34 4.52 -2.27 -5.91
CA ILE A 34 5.84 -1.99 -6.49
C ILE A 34 5.78 -1.14 -7.76
N TRP A 35 4.77 -1.31 -8.61
CA TRP A 35 4.61 -0.54 -9.83
C TRP A 35 4.30 0.94 -9.58
N PHE A 36 3.63 1.25 -8.49
CA PHE A 36 3.33 2.64 -8.13
C PHE A 36 4.43 3.28 -7.26
N LEU A 37 5.27 2.47 -6.64
CA LEU A 37 6.42 2.94 -5.85
C LEU A 37 7.68 3.11 -6.70
N LYS A 38 8.12 2.05 -7.41
CA LYS A 38 9.43 1.99 -8.08
C LYS A 38 9.43 2.46 -9.54
N SER A 39 8.26 2.71 -10.16
CA SER A 39 8.21 3.30 -11.48
C SER A 39 8.74 4.75 -11.45
N LEU A 40 9.35 5.18 -12.53
CA LEU A 40 9.83 6.56 -12.66
C LEU A 40 8.95 7.34 -13.65
N PRO A 41 8.29 8.39 -13.20
CA PRO A 41 8.21 8.91 -11.83
C PRO A 41 7.33 8.04 -10.92
N SER A 42 7.68 7.94 -9.62
CA SER A 42 6.88 7.23 -8.63
C SER A 42 5.53 7.91 -8.43
N ARG A 43 4.45 7.16 -8.67
CA ARG A 43 3.09 7.71 -8.53
C ARG A 43 2.72 7.98 -7.07
N ILE A 44 3.13 7.12 -6.14
CA ILE A 44 2.93 7.35 -4.71
C ILE A 44 3.63 8.64 -4.28
N SER A 45 4.92 8.78 -4.64
CA SER A 45 5.71 9.98 -4.29
C SER A 45 5.13 11.27 -4.88
N LEU A 46 4.65 11.23 -6.12
CA LEU A 46 3.98 12.37 -6.75
C LEU A 46 2.66 12.73 -6.06
N ALA A 47 1.85 11.72 -5.70
CA ALA A 47 0.56 11.96 -5.06
C ALA A 47 0.71 12.70 -3.73
N ILE A 48 1.70 12.33 -2.90
CA ILE A 48 1.93 12.93 -1.58
C ILE A 48 2.97 14.05 -1.58
N ASP A 49 3.47 14.44 -2.75
CA ASP A 49 4.49 15.49 -2.96
C ASP A 49 5.80 15.29 -2.20
N MET A 50 6.29 14.06 -2.17
CA MET A 50 7.55 13.71 -1.53
C MET A 50 8.57 13.18 -2.53
N LYS A 51 9.86 13.15 -2.15
CA LYS A 51 10.88 12.45 -2.95
C LYS A 51 10.76 10.94 -2.72
N LEU A 52 11.05 10.16 -3.78
CA LEU A 52 11.00 8.70 -3.69
C LEU A 52 11.83 8.14 -2.51
N LYS A 53 13.05 8.66 -2.29
CA LYS A 53 13.91 8.22 -1.18
C LYS A 53 13.29 8.48 0.20
N GLU A 54 12.54 9.56 0.36
CA GLU A 54 11.84 9.89 1.60
C GLU A 54 10.69 8.91 1.85
N VAL A 55 9.91 8.62 0.82
CA VAL A 55 8.84 7.61 0.90
C VAL A 55 9.39 6.22 1.19
N GLU A 56 10.51 5.85 0.56
CA GLU A 56 11.19 4.58 0.82
C GLU A 56 11.64 4.44 2.28
N ARG A 57 12.20 5.49 2.88
CA ARG A 57 12.59 5.48 4.31
C ARG A 57 11.41 5.20 5.22
N VAL A 58 10.25 5.76 4.93
CA VAL A 58 9.03 5.46 5.70
C VAL A 58 8.58 4.01 5.49
N LEU A 59 8.53 3.55 4.24
CA LEU A 59 8.08 2.19 3.90
C LEU A 59 9.02 1.09 4.42
N TYR A 60 10.31 1.37 4.54
CA TYR A 60 11.32 0.43 5.08
C TYR A 60 11.56 0.60 6.58
N PHE A 61 10.69 1.32 7.28
CA PHE A 61 10.74 1.50 8.73
C PHE A 61 12.01 2.20 9.26
N GLU A 62 12.60 3.08 8.43
CA GLU A 62 13.75 3.88 8.84
C GLU A 62 13.35 5.19 9.52
N ASN A 63 12.25 5.81 9.06
CA ASN A 63 11.77 7.09 9.57
C ASN A 63 10.24 7.06 9.77
N PHE A 64 9.81 7.80 10.77
CA PHE A 64 8.41 8.17 10.97
C PHE A 64 8.03 9.32 10.05
N ILE A 65 6.74 9.43 9.74
CA ILE A 65 6.19 10.53 8.96
C ILE A 65 5.03 11.17 9.72
N VAL A 66 4.99 12.51 9.76
CA VAL A 66 3.89 13.27 10.37
C VAL A 66 2.69 13.22 9.44
N ILE A 67 1.61 12.61 9.91
CA ILE A 67 0.33 12.49 9.19
C ILE A 67 -0.51 13.74 9.44
N GLU A 68 -0.71 14.07 10.71
CA GLU A 68 -1.46 15.24 11.16
C GLU A 68 -0.61 16.05 12.16
N PRO A 69 -0.16 17.27 11.78
CA PRO A 69 0.72 18.08 12.63
C PRO A 69 -0.01 18.73 13.81
N GLY A 70 -1.35 18.82 13.80
CA GLY A 70 -2.12 19.50 14.83
C GLY A 70 -1.70 20.97 14.99
N LEU A 71 -1.65 21.44 16.24
CA LEU A 71 -1.21 22.81 16.59
C LEU A 71 0.29 22.91 16.90
N THR A 72 1.06 21.89 16.50
CA THR A 72 2.53 21.86 16.67
C THR A 72 3.23 22.66 15.56
N GLY A 73 4.49 22.99 15.72
CA GLY A 73 5.30 23.61 14.66
C GLY A 73 5.76 22.63 13.57
N LEU A 74 5.30 21.37 13.61
CA LEU A 74 5.63 20.35 12.63
C LEU A 74 4.90 20.60 11.31
N LYS A 75 5.46 20.10 10.21
CA LYS A 75 4.85 20.15 8.89
C LYS A 75 4.25 18.79 8.53
N LYS A 76 3.13 18.80 7.81
CA LYS A 76 2.58 17.59 7.22
C LYS A 76 3.62 16.93 6.31
N ASN A 77 3.73 15.60 6.34
CA ASN A 77 4.72 14.79 5.62
C ASN A 77 6.19 15.02 6.07
N GLN A 78 6.42 15.67 7.20
CA GLN A 78 7.77 15.79 7.75
C GLN A 78 8.27 14.42 8.24
N LEU A 79 9.52 14.09 7.92
CA LEU A 79 10.16 12.88 8.42
C LEU A 79 10.78 13.14 9.78
N LEU A 80 10.64 12.18 10.67
CA LEU A 80 11.22 12.19 12.01
C LEU A 80 11.98 10.87 12.22
N ASN A 81 13.14 10.93 12.86
CA ASN A 81 13.75 9.73 13.39
C ASN A 81 13.14 9.39 14.77
N GLU A 82 13.51 8.25 15.34
CA GLU A 82 12.96 7.78 16.62
C GLU A 82 13.26 8.75 17.78
N GLU A 83 14.47 9.32 17.81
CA GLU A 83 14.89 10.30 18.83
C GLU A 83 14.10 11.61 18.72
N GLU A 84 13.93 12.11 17.49
CA GLU A 84 13.14 13.31 17.21
C GLU A 84 11.65 13.10 17.57
N LEU A 85 11.10 11.93 17.24
CA LEU A 85 9.73 11.60 17.60
C LEU A 85 9.53 11.61 19.12
N ALA A 86 10.39 10.90 19.86
CA ALA A 86 10.35 10.87 21.32
C ALA A 86 10.46 12.27 21.93
N LYS A 87 11.39 13.09 21.43
CA LYS A 87 11.57 14.48 21.88
C LYS A 87 10.30 15.32 21.65
N TYR A 88 9.69 15.25 20.47
CA TYR A 88 8.46 16.01 20.19
C TYR A 88 7.27 15.51 21.02
N GLN A 89 7.18 14.20 21.28
CA GLN A 89 6.16 13.63 22.17
C GLN A 89 6.33 14.09 23.62
N ASP A 90 7.56 14.15 24.11
CA ASP A 90 7.85 14.65 25.46
C ASP A 90 7.58 16.16 25.59
N GLU A 91 7.94 16.97 24.60
CA GLU A 91 7.78 18.43 24.63
C GLU A 91 6.33 18.89 24.42
N MET A 92 5.57 18.21 23.57
CA MET A 92 4.26 18.67 23.11
C MET A 92 3.10 17.77 23.56
N GLY A 93 3.41 16.55 24.05
CA GLY A 93 2.44 15.51 24.39
C GLY A 93 2.14 14.58 23.22
N GLU A 94 1.91 13.31 23.51
CA GLU A 94 1.69 12.25 22.52
C GLU A 94 0.47 12.50 21.63
N GLU A 95 -0.57 13.16 22.15
CA GLU A 95 -1.83 13.42 21.42
C GLU A 95 -1.81 14.72 20.60
N SER A 96 -0.76 15.51 20.66
CA SER A 96 -0.70 16.83 20.01
C SER A 96 -0.51 16.75 18.49
N PHE A 97 0.02 15.66 17.98
CA PHE A 97 0.21 15.36 16.57
C PHE A 97 0.15 13.87 16.31
N THR A 98 -0.10 13.47 15.06
CA THR A 98 -0.10 12.06 14.66
C THR A 98 1.04 11.79 13.72
N ALA A 99 1.89 10.83 14.08
CA ALA A 99 2.95 10.30 13.23
C ALA A 99 2.80 8.79 13.08
N GLY A 100 3.25 8.25 11.97
CA GLY A 100 3.20 6.83 11.68
C GLY A 100 4.42 6.36 10.91
N ILE A 101 4.52 5.06 10.69
CA ILE A 101 5.63 4.42 9.98
C ILE A 101 5.08 3.33 9.06
N GLY A 102 5.83 2.97 8.02
CA GLY A 102 5.46 1.91 7.10
C GLY A 102 4.35 2.29 6.10
N ALA A 103 3.84 1.28 5.41
CA ALA A 103 2.82 1.47 4.39
C ALA A 103 1.47 1.92 4.95
N GLU A 104 1.18 1.64 6.21
CA GLU A 104 -0.04 2.09 6.89
C GLU A 104 -0.08 3.62 7.00
N ALA A 105 1.03 4.25 7.39
CA ALA A 105 1.14 5.71 7.44
C ALA A 105 0.94 6.36 6.06
N ILE A 106 1.54 5.78 5.02
CA ILE A 106 1.35 6.26 3.65
C ILE A 106 -0.09 6.07 3.18
N LEU A 107 -0.73 4.96 3.55
CA LEU A 107 -2.14 4.71 3.26
C LEU A 107 -3.05 5.78 3.87
N GLU A 108 -2.81 6.16 5.13
CA GLU A 108 -3.59 7.21 5.80
C GLU A 108 -3.39 8.58 5.16
N ILE A 109 -2.16 8.93 4.80
CA ILE A 109 -1.87 10.18 4.07
C ILE A 109 -2.61 10.18 2.73
N LEU A 110 -2.58 9.08 1.96
CA LEU A 110 -3.28 8.98 0.68
C LEU A 110 -4.80 9.08 0.84
N LYS A 111 -5.38 8.51 1.91
CA LYS A 111 -6.81 8.64 2.23
C LYS A 111 -7.21 10.07 2.59
N SER A 112 -6.32 10.82 3.24
CA SER A 112 -6.56 12.20 3.66
C SER A 112 -6.42 13.23 2.54
N LEU A 113 -6.00 12.83 1.33
CA LEU A 113 -5.86 13.73 0.19
C LEU A 113 -7.22 14.20 -0.33
N ASP A 114 -7.43 15.51 -0.29
CA ASP A 114 -8.53 16.16 -1.01
C ASP A 114 -8.04 16.52 -2.43
N LEU A 115 -8.44 15.71 -3.41
CA LEU A 115 -8.01 15.87 -4.80
C LEU A 115 -8.42 17.20 -5.40
N GLN A 116 -9.58 17.75 -5.02
CA GLN A 116 -10.07 19.03 -5.55
C GLN A 116 -9.22 20.19 -5.02
N SER A 117 -8.99 20.23 -3.73
CA SER A 117 -8.16 21.26 -3.08
C SER A 117 -6.71 21.22 -3.60
N GLU A 118 -6.14 20.00 -3.76
CA GLU A 118 -4.81 19.80 -4.32
C GLU A 118 -4.71 20.30 -5.77
N LYS A 119 -5.72 20.03 -6.60
CA LYS A 119 -5.80 20.54 -7.98
C LYS A 119 -5.75 22.06 -8.02
N GLU A 120 -6.58 22.72 -7.23
CA GLU A 120 -6.64 24.19 -7.17
C GLU A 120 -5.32 24.81 -6.69
N SER A 121 -4.72 24.22 -5.68
CA SER A 121 -3.41 24.63 -5.15
C SER A 121 -2.30 24.49 -6.20
N LEU A 122 -2.27 23.39 -6.94
CA LEU A 122 -1.28 23.14 -7.99
C LEU A 122 -1.42 24.11 -9.16
N ILE A 123 -2.64 24.45 -9.58
CA ILE A 123 -2.89 25.42 -10.64
C ILE A 123 -2.35 26.81 -10.22
N LYS A 124 -2.59 27.24 -8.98
CA LYS A 124 -2.03 28.49 -8.45
C LYS A 124 -0.50 28.45 -8.43
N MET A 125 0.07 27.37 -7.93
CA MET A 125 1.52 27.19 -7.85
C MET A 125 2.19 27.23 -9.24
N ILE A 126 1.61 26.60 -10.24
CA ILE A 126 2.11 26.62 -11.63
C ILE A 126 2.14 28.04 -12.19
N ASN A 127 1.09 28.83 -11.93
CA ASN A 127 1.00 30.21 -12.41
C ASN A 127 1.98 31.16 -11.71
N GLU A 128 2.35 30.89 -10.47
CA GLU A 128 3.23 31.75 -9.65
C GLU A 128 4.70 31.36 -9.74
N THR A 129 5.00 30.12 -10.12
CA THR A 129 6.37 29.57 -10.10
C THR A 129 7.20 30.09 -11.26
N LYS A 130 8.40 30.62 -10.93
CA LYS A 130 9.42 31.03 -11.91
C LYS A 130 10.43 29.94 -12.28
N SER A 131 10.44 28.82 -11.54
CA SER A 131 11.37 27.72 -11.73
C SER A 131 10.77 26.65 -12.64
N LYS A 132 11.37 26.45 -13.82
CA LYS A 132 10.96 25.41 -14.79
C LYS A 132 10.89 23.99 -14.19
N VAL A 133 11.84 23.65 -13.30
CA VAL A 133 11.89 22.32 -12.67
C VAL A 133 10.70 22.11 -11.73
N SER A 134 10.37 23.14 -10.95
CA SER A 134 9.20 23.10 -10.04
C SER A 134 7.90 23.05 -10.85
N GLU A 135 7.80 23.83 -11.91
CA GLU A 135 6.66 23.85 -12.82
C GLU A 135 6.41 22.46 -13.45
N GLU A 136 7.44 21.85 -14.04
CA GLU A 136 7.34 20.51 -14.63
C GLU A 136 6.90 19.44 -13.62
N ARG A 137 7.39 19.52 -12.38
CA ARG A 137 6.98 18.60 -11.30
C ARG A 137 5.51 18.81 -10.95
N SER A 138 5.09 20.06 -10.79
CA SER A 138 3.70 20.43 -10.48
C SER A 138 2.75 20.00 -11.59
N ILE A 139 3.13 20.16 -12.86
CA ILE A 139 2.35 19.69 -14.01
C ILE A 139 2.20 18.16 -14.00
N LYS A 140 3.27 17.42 -13.71
CA LYS A 140 3.20 15.95 -13.62
C LYS A 140 2.27 15.51 -12.49
N ARG A 141 2.33 16.20 -11.35
CA ARG A 141 1.46 15.92 -10.20
C ARG A 141 0.01 16.26 -10.52
N LEU A 142 -0.24 17.42 -11.16
CA LEU A 142 -1.58 17.83 -11.58
C LEU A 142 -2.22 16.80 -12.51
N LYS A 143 -1.50 16.33 -13.53
CA LYS A 143 -1.98 15.28 -14.44
C LYS A 143 -2.36 13.99 -13.70
N LEU A 144 -1.60 13.60 -12.69
CA LEU A 144 -1.90 12.42 -11.88
C LEU A 144 -3.20 12.62 -11.07
N ILE A 145 -3.36 13.78 -10.43
CA ILE A 145 -4.56 14.12 -9.65
C ILE A 145 -5.80 14.18 -10.55
N GLU A 146 -5.70 14.83 -11.70
CA GLU A 146 -6.80 14.87 -12.67
C GLU A 146 -7.18 13.47 -13.15
N SER A 147 -6.20 12.60 -13.42
CA SER A 147 -6.46 11.20 -13.78
C SER A 147 -7.23 10.44 -12.69
N PHE A 148 -6.91 10.65 -11.41
CA PHE A 148 -7.69 10.06 -10.31
C PHE A 148 -9.13 10.58 -10.28
N MET A 149 -9.32 11.88 -10.48
CA MET A 149 -10.65 12.49 -10.48
C MET A 149 -11.50 12.00 -11.67
N GLU A 150 -10.93 11.93 -12.87
CA GLU A 150 -11.63 11.49 -14.09
C GLU A 150 -12.00 10.02 -14.06
N THR A 151 -11.11 9.16 -13.55
CA THR A 151 -11.34 7.71 -13.50
C THR A 151 -12.13 7.27 -12.27
N GLY A 152 -12.31 8.14 -11.28
CA GLY A 152 -12.93 7.81 -10.00
C GLY A 152 -12.11 6.82 -9.14
N GLN A 153 -10.84 6.59 -9.49
CA GLN A 153 -9.93 5.77 -8.71
C GLN A 153 -9.42 6.54 -7.49
N LYS A 154 -9.25 5.83 -6.39
CA LYS A 154 -8.77 6.41 -5.14
C LYS A 154 -7.26 6.26 -5.00
N PRO A 155 -6.52 7.33 -4.60
CA PRO A 155 -5.08 7.26 -4.41
C PRO A 155 -4.62 6.17 -3.43
N GLU A 156 -5.40 5.90 -2.38
CA GLU A 156 -5.11 4.87 -1.39
C GLU A 156 -5.07 3.45 -1.98
N TRP A 157 -5.65 3.20 -3.15
CA TRP A 157 -5.59 1.88 -3.80
C TRP A 157 -4.19 1.52 -4.34
N MET A 158 -3.26 2.46 -4.35
CA MET A 158 -1.85 2.18 -4.63
C MET A 158 -1.16 1.40 -3.49
N ILE A 159 -1.78 1.34 -2.32
CA ILE A 159 -1.38 0.53 -1.18
C ILE A 159 -2.32 -0.66 -1.09
N LEU A 160 -1.76 -1.87 -1.14
CA LEU A 160 -2.52 -3.11 -1.13
C LEU A 160 -2.84 -3.54 0.29
N THR A 161 -4.10 -3.85 0.55
CA THR A 161 -4.56 -4.52 1.77
C THR A 161 -4.99 -5.95 1.48
N VAL A 162 -5.26 -6.26 0.22
CA VAL A 162 -5.66 -7.58 -0.28
C VAL A 162 -4.91 -7.87 -1.56
N ILE A 163 -4.39 -9.09 -1.70
CA ILE A 163 -3.75 -9.57 -2.93
C ILE A 163 -4.71 -10.49 -3.66
N PRO A 164 -5.02 -10.24 -4.95
CA PRO A 164 -5.80 -11.14 -5.77
C PRO A 164 -5.01 -12.41 -6.09
N VAL A 165 -5.68 -13.56 -6.10
CA VAL A 165 -5.11 -14.87 -6.46
C VAL A 165 -5.78 -15.34 -7.72
N ILE A 166 -5.00 -15.60 -8.76
CA ILE A 166 -5.51 -16.06 -10.06
C ILE A 166 -6.17 -17.45 -9.94
N PRO A 167 -7.12 -17.76 -10.82
CA PRO A 167 -7.83 -19.03 -10.79
C PRO A 167 -6.89 -20.25 -10.83
N PRO A 168 -7.27 -21.38 -10.21
CA PRO A 168 -6.42 -22.57 -10.10
C PRO A 168 -5.95 -23.16 -11.42
N GLU A 169 -6.78 -23.11 -12.47
CA GLU A 169 -6.41 -23.66 -13.78
C GLU A 169 -5.37 -22.81 -14.53
N LEU A 170 -5.18 -21.55 -14.14
CA LEU A 170 -4.12 -20.69 -14.69
C LEU A 170 -2.76 -20.93 -14.00
N ARG A 171 -2.73 -21.73 -12.94
CA ARG A 171 -1.54 -22.13 -12.19
C ARG A 171 -1.60 -23.61 -11.81
N PRO A 172 -1.69 -24.51 -12.80
CA PRO A 172 -2.02 -25.90 -12.54
C PRO A 172 -0.95 -26.64 -11.76
N LEU A 173 -1.40 -27.64 -10.98
CA LEU A 173 -0.57 -28.66 -10.37
C LEU A 173 -0.81 -29.95 -11.17
N VAL A 174 0.22 -30.38 -11.92
CA VAL A 174 0.13 -31.53 -12.82
C VAL A 174 0.88 -32.72 -12.24
N PRO A 175 0.25 -33.89 -12.09
CA PRO A 175 0.95 -35.11 -11.68
C PRO A 175 1.88 -35.58 -12.80
N LEU A 176 3.09 -35.99 -12.40
CA LEU A 176 4.08 -36.61 -13.26
C LEU A 176 4.21 -38.11 -12.91
N ASP A 177 4.80 -38.87 -13.82
CA ASP A 177 5.12 -40.27 -13.57
C ASP A 177 6.04 -40.41 -12.35
N GLY A 178 5.79 -41.43 -11.52
CA GLY A 178 6.55 -41.70 -10.29
C GLY A 178 6.08 -40.88 -9.07
N GLY A 179 4.85 -40.40 -9.06
CA GLY A 179 4.24 -39.74 -7.89
C GLY A 179 4.75 -38.32 -7.62
N ARG A 180 5.49 -37.70 -8.57
CA ARG A 180 5.92 -36.33 -8.51
C ARG A 180 4.89 -35.40 -9.14
N PHE A 181 4.90 -34.11 -8.73
CA PHE A 181 4.05 -33.07 -9.28
C PHE A 181 4.89 -31.95 -9.87
N ALA A 182 4.48 -31.48 -11.06
CA ALA A 182 4.95 -30.21 -11.61
C ALA A 182 3.95 -29.12 -11.28
N THR A 183 4.44 -27.98 -10.84
CA THR A 183 3.60 -26.84 -10.49
C THR A 183 4.13 -25.56 -11.13
N SER A 184 3.24 -24.60 -11.33
CA SER A 184 3.62 -23.26 -11.74
C SER A 184 4.41 -22.55 -10.62
N ASP A 185 5.41 -21.74 -10.98
CA ASP A 185 6.16 -20.90 -10.05
C ASP A 185 5.25 -19.93 -9.26
N LEU A 186 4.10 -19.55 -9.84
CA LEU A 186 3.10 -18.73 -9.16
C LEU A 186 2.59 -19.38 -7.86
N ASN A 187 2.43 -20.70 -7.82
CA ASN A 187 2.02 -21.39 -6.60
C ASN A 187 3.06 -21.28 -5.49
N ASP A 188 4.34 -21.32 -5.83
CA ASP A 188 5.42 -21.13 -4.86
C ASP A 188 5.46 -19.69 -4.34
N LEU A 189 5.29 -18.70 -5.23
CA LEU A 189 5.21 -17.29 -4.84
C LEU A 189 4.04 -17.03 -3.89
N TYR A 190 2.84 -17.52 -4.20
CA TYR A 190 1.69 -17.40 -3.30
C TYR A 190 1.94 -18.08 -1.97
N ARG A 191 2.52 -19.28 -1.96
CA ARG A 191 2.85 -19.99 -0.73
C ARG A 191 3.81 -19.18 0.15
N ARG A 192 4.84 -18.57 -0.43
CA ARG A 192 5.79 -17.71 0.29
C ARG A 192 5.09 -16.49 0.89
N VAL A 193 4.22 -15.84 0.13
CA VAL A 193 3.43 -14.69 0.60
C VAL A 193 2.54 -15.11 1.76
N ILE A 194 1.79 -16.20 1.63
CA ILE A 194 0.90 -16.71 2.68
C ILE A 194 1.68 -17.04 3.96
N ASN A 195 2.81 -17.72 3.83
CA ASN A 195 3.63 -18.10 5.00
C ASN A 195 4.16 -16.88 5.74
N ARG A 196 4.65 -15.87 5.03
CA ARG A 196 5.12 -14.60 5.62
C ARG A 196 3.96 -13.85 6.28
N ASN A 197 2.83 -13.77 5.59
CA ASN A 197 1.62 -13.11 6.10
C ASN A 197 1.11 -13.76 7.39
N ASN A 198 1.03 -15.09 7.42
CA ASN A 198 0.61 -15.82 8.60
C ASN A 198 1.59 -15.66 9.77
N ARG A 199 2.90 -15.63 9.49
CA ARG A 199 3.92 -15.36 10.51
C ARG A 199 3.76 -13.97 11.10
N LEU A 200 3.61 -12.94 10.25
CA LEU A 200 3.40 -11.57 10.68
C LEU A 200 2.11 -11.43 11.50
N LYS A 201 1.01 -12.00 11.03
CA LYS A 201 -0.26 -12.00 11.75
C LYS A 201 -0.11 -12.61 13.15
N ARG A 202 0.58 -13.74 13.25
CA ARG A 202 0.84 -14.39 14.55
C ARG A 202 1.68 -13.52 15.48
N LEU A 203 2.69 -12.80 14.98
CA LEU A 203 3.49 -11.87 15.78
C LEU A 203 2.65 -10.71 16.30
N ILE A 204 1.78 -10.15 15.47
CA ILE A 204 0.84 -9.08 15.85
C ILE A 204 -0.14 -9.60 16.92
N ASP A 205 -0.74 -10.77 16.70
CA ASP A 205 -1.70 -11.38 17.64
C ASP A 205 -1.05 -11.67 19.01
N LEU A 206 0.23 -12.03 19.02
CA LEU A 206 1.02 -12.26 20.24
C LEU A 206 1.54 -10.95 20.88
N LYS A 207 1.25 -9.79 20.30
CA LYS A 207 1.76 -8.48 20.73
C LYS A 207 3.29 -8.49 20.89
N ALA A 208 3.98 -9.06 19.91
CA ALA A 208 5.44 -9.04 19.89
C ALA A 208 5.97 -7.58 19.88
N PRO A 209 7.18 -7.31 20.40
CA PRO A 209 7.77 -5.99 20.32
C PRO A 209 7.86 -5.47 18.89
N ASP A 210 7.64 -4.17 18.69
CA ASP A 210 7.58 -3.53 17.36
C ASP A 210 8.83 -3.77 16.52
N ILE A 211 9.99 -3.86 17.17
CA ILE A 211 11.26 -4.16 16.48
C ILE A 211 11.30 -5.57 15.85
N ILE A 212 10.45 -6.48 16.31
CA ILE A 212 10.37 -7.86 15.78
C ILE A 212 9.30 -7.95 14.70
N VAL A 213 8.21 -7.19 14.83
CA VAL A 213 7.11 -7.08 13.86
C VAL A 213 7.56 -6.34 12.62
#